data_ac9cc31f5a570911758ee490dbd79694
#
_entry.id   ac9cc31f5a570911758ee490dbd79694
#
_cell.length_a   1.000
_cell.length_b   1.000
_cell.length_c   1.000
_cell.angle_alpha   90.00
_cell.angle_beta   90.00
_cell.angle_gamma   90.00
#
_symmetry.space_group_name_H-M   'P 1'
#
loop_
_entity.id
_entity.type
_entity.pdbx_description
1 polymer ?
#
loop_
_entity_poly.entity_id
_entity_poly.type
_entity_poly.pdbx_seq_one_letter_code
_entity_poly.pdbx_strand_id
1 'polypeptide(L)' 'MSKNYAKVKRYYDSRLWSAAMVHAAVGKWITAEEYEEITGVPYINPKTNPETTIE' A
#
# COMPACT_ATOMS: atom_id res chain seq x y z
N MET A 1 9.01 -2.52 -11.07
CA MET A 1 7.67 -2.20 -10.59
C MET A 1 6.68 -3.24 -11.02
N SER A 2 5.66 -3.45 -10.22
CA SER A 2 4.64 -4.41 -10.55
C SER A 2 3.86 -3.95 -11.76
N LYS A 3 3.28 -4.90 -12.50
CA LYS A 3 2.49 -4.54 -13.65
C LYS A 3 1.34 -3.65 -13.28
N ASN A 4 0.83 -3.79 -12.08
CA ASN A 4 -0.36 -3.05 -11.67
C ASN A 4 -0.05 -1.73 -10.97
N TYR A 5 1.23 -1.38 -10.86
CA TYR A 5 1.60 -0.18 -10.13
C TYR A 5 0.92 1.06 -10.71
N ALA A 6 1.06 1.25 -12.02
CA ALA A 6 0.50 2.44 -12.66
C ALA A 6 -1.01 2.47 -12.54
N LYS A 7 -1.65 1.29 -12.65
CA LYS A 7 -3.09 1.20 -12.55
C LYS A 7 -3.56 1.59 -11.17
N VAL A 8 -2.94 1.04 -10.14
CA VAL A 8 -3.34 1.31 -8.77
C VAL A 8 -3.07 2.77 -8.43
N LYS A 9 -1.93 3.29 -8.88
CA LYS A 9 -1.63 4.68 -8.62
C LYS A 9 -2.68 5.59 -9.24
N ARG A 10 -3.12 5.28 -10.45
CA ARG A 10 -4.13 6.07 -11.10
C ARG A 10 -5.45 6.00 -10.32
N TYR A 11 -5.83 4.84 -9.84
CA TYR A 11 -7.06 4.69 -9.08
C TYR A 11 -6.99 5.52 -7.79
N TYR A 12 -5.84 5.51 -7.14
CA TYR A 12 -5.69 6.29 -5.92
C TYR A 12 -5.72 7.79 -6.22
N ASP A 13 -4.98 8.20 -7.25
CA ASP A 13 -4.90 9.62 -7.60
C ASP A 13 -6.26 10.17 -8.02
N SER A 14 -7.08 9.36 -8.66
CA SER A 14 -8.40 9.81 -9.10
C SER A 14 -9.44 9.61 -8.03
N ARG A 15 -9.04 9.14 -6.85
CA ARG A 15 -9.92 8.96 -5.72
C ARG A 15 -10.92 7.85 -5.90
N LEU A 16 -10.68 6.96 -6.85
CA LEU A 16 -11.51 5.77 -6.96
C LEU A 16 -11.19 4.81 -5.84
N TRP A 17 -9.94 4.78 -5.41
CA TRP A 17 -9.51 3.90 -4.32
C TRP A 17 -8.99 4.74 -3.17
N SER A 18 -9.30 4.31 -1.96
CA SER A 18 -8.73 4.94 -0.78
C SER A 18 -7.40 4.26 -0.45
N ALA A 19 -6.67 4.84 0.50
CA ALA A 19 -5.42 4.24 0.94
C ALA A 19 -5.65 2.83 1.48
N ALA A 20 -6.79 2.59 2.11
CA ALA A 20 -7.08 1.25 2.62
C ALA A 20 -7.21 0.24 1.50
N MET A 21 -7.76 0.65 0.36
CA MET A 21 -7.87 -0.25 -0.77
C MET A 21 -6.51 -0.53 -1.38
N VAL A 22 -5.65 0.48 -1.46
CA VAL A 22 -4.30 0.29 -1.95
C VAL A 22 -3.55 -0.66 -1.02
N HIS A 23 -3.74 -0.50 0.28
CA HIS A 23 -3.13 -1.38 1.26
C HIS A 23 -3.57 -2.83 1.02
N ALA A 24 -4.83 -3.03 0.73
CA ALA A 24 -5.34 -4.37 0.48
C ALA A 24 -4.76 -4.99 -0.79
N ALA A 25 -4.29 -4.17 -1.71
CA ALA A 25 -3.71 -4.68 -2.94
C ALA A 25 -2.25 -5.09 -2.77
N VAL A 26 -1.64 -4.74 -1.64
CA VAL A 26 -0.25 -5.11 -1.39
C VAL A 26 -0.16 -6.62 -1.28
N GLY A 27 0.82 -7.18 -1.98
CA GLY A 27 1.01 -8.62 -1.97
C GLY A 27 0.26 -9.33 -3.07
N LYS A 28 -0.70 -8.65 -3.70
CA LYS A 28 -1.44 -9.25 -4.80
C LYS A 28 -1.15 -8.52 -6.09
N TRP A 29 -1.26 -7.21 -6.06
CA TRP A 29 -1.10 -6.39 -7.25
C TRP A 29 0.15 -5.53 -7.19
N ILE A 30 0.53 -5.10 -6.00
CA ILE A 30 1.66 -4.20 -5.83
C ILE A 30 2.47 -4.67 -4.63
N THR A 31 3.62 -4.04 -4.42
CA THR A 31 4.46 -4.34 -3.27
C THR A 31 4.27 -3.29 -2.20
N ALA A 32 4.79 -3.55 -1.01
CA ALA A 32 4.71 -2.59 0.08
C ALA A 32 5.43 -1.29 -0.28
N GLU A 33 6.54 -1.38 -0.99
CA GLU A 33 7.25 -0.18 -1.41
C GLU A 33 6.42 0.64 -2.35
N GLU A 34 5.69 -0.02 -3.23
CA GLU A 34 4.83 0.68 -4.17
C GLU A 34 3.67 1.35 -3.45
N TYR A 35 3.16 0.70 -2.40
CA TYR A 35 2.11 1.30 -1.60
C TYR A 35 2.60 2.64 -1.03
N GLU A 36 3.83 2.64 -0.51
CA GLU A 36 4.35 3.87 0.07
C GLU A 36 4.55 4.94 -0.97
N GLU A 37 4.96 4.56 -2.17
CA GLU A 37 5.12 5.53 -3.23
C GLU A 37 3.79 6.11 -3.69
N ILE A 38 2.78 5.27 -3.74
CA ILE A 38 1.48 5.72 -4.21
C ILE A 38 0.78 6.60 -3.19
N THR A 39 0.77 6.19 -1.95
CA THR A 39 -0.01 6.88 -0.95
C THR A 39 0.79 7.87 -0.11
N GLY A 40 2.12 7.72 -0.11
CA GLY A 40 2.94 8.57 0.72
C GLY A 40 2.90 8.18 2.19
N VAL A 41 2.33 7.03 2.50
CA VAL A 41 2.18 6.56 3.87
C VAL A 41 2.99 5.28 4.05
N PRO A 42 3.76 5.14 5.11
CA PRO A 42 4.53 3.93 5.32
C PRO A 42 3.63 2.71 5.45
N TYR A 43 4.05 1.62 4.83
CA TYR A 43 3.26 0.40 4.90
C TYR A 43 3.57 -0.31 6.21
N ILE A 44 2.55 -0.57 6.99
CA ILE A 44 2.71 -1.29 8.23
C ILE A 44 2.04 -2.63 8.13
N ASN A 45 2.84 -3.67 8.24
CA ASN A 45 2.32 -5.02 8.14
C ASN A 45 1.71 -5.40 9.47
N PRO A 46 0.44 -5.73 9.54
CA PRO A 46 -0.20 -6.06 10.81
C PRO A 46 0.47 -7.22 11.53
N LYS A 47 1.09 -8.12 10.79
CA LYS A 47 1.72 -9.26 11.43
C LYS A 47 3.03 -8.90 12.08
N THR A 48 3.65 -7.83 11.65
CA THR A 48 4.92 -7.45 12.22
C THR A 48 4.81 -6.07 12.83
N ASN A 49 3.71 -5.78 13.40
CA ASN A 49 3.46 -4.47 13.98
C ASN A 49 4.54 -4.13 14.97
N PRO A 50 5.36 -3.15 14.71
CA PRO A 50 6.47 -2.82 15.60
C PRO A 50 6.01 -2.27 16.93
N GLU A 51 4.83 -1.75 16.96
CA GLU A 51 4.38 -1.20 18.19
C GLU A 51 4.14 -2.21 19.21
N THR A 52 3.75 -3.38 18.81
CA THR A 52 3.52 -4.40 19.79
C THR A 52 4.79 -4.94 20.31
N THR A 53 5.88 -4.74 19.60
CA THR A 53 7.12 -5.29 20.10
C THR A 53 7.77 -4.38 21.05
N ILE A 54 7.28 -3.22 21.21
CA ILE A 54 7.87 -2.37 22.10
C ILE A 54 7.64 -2.70 23.42
N GLU A 55 6.94 -3.21 23.53
CA GLU A 55 6.85 -3.52 24.65
C GLU A 55 7.35 -4.11 25.09
#